data_e9a07eb98dbcf885b09bb7da990bd226
#
_entry.id   e9a07eb98dbcf885b09bb7da990bd226
#
_cell.length_a   1.000
_cell.length_b   1.000
_cell.length_c   1.000
_cell.angle_alpha   90.00
_cell.angle_beta   90.00
_cell.angle_gamma   90.00
#
_symmetry.space_group_name_H-M   'P 1'
#
loop_
_entity.id
_entity.type
_entity.pdbx_description
1 polymer ?
#
loop_
_entity_poly.entity_id
_entity_poly.type
_entity_poly.pdbx_seq_one_letter_code
_entity_poly.pdbx_strand_id
1 'polypeptide(L)'
;MEEQKKNPAQGLTESEQVQVRRQKLADLQAAGHDPFTLTKFPQDAYSADLKEEFKDLPNETDSGKTVALAGRMMSKRVMGKASFAHLRDDKGDIQLYVRRDELGDEPYAAFKKLDVGDIIGVKGEVFRTKTGELSVRATELTLLAKSLRPLPEKFHGLTDTETRYRQRYVDLIANPEVKETFVKRSQILKEIRAYLDEKGFLEVDTPILTPFEIGASARPFYTHHNTLNMDMVLRIETELYLKRLIVGGMDRVYEVGRIFRNEGMDPKHNPEFTTIELYQAFTDFHGMMDLVEELYKRLALKICGSMVIPYQGKQIDMG
;
A
#
# COMPACT_ATOMS: atom_id res chain seq x y z
N MET A 1 29.65 -13.54 11.53
CA MET A 1 29.77 -13.84 10.08
C MET A 1 28.44 -14.46 9.68
N GLU A 2 27.55 -13.66 9.09
CA GLU A 2 26.27 -14.15 8.58
C GLU A 2 26.53 -15.02 7.34
N GLU A 3 26.08 -16.26 7.37
CA GLU A 3 26.06 -17.12 6.18
C GLU A 3 25.16 -16.48 5.12
N GLN A 4 25.77 -16.06 4.02
CA GLN A 4 25.04 -15.53 2.86
C GLN A 4 24.16 -16.63 2.27
N LYS A 5 22.84 -16.50 2.41
CA LYS A 5 21.84 -17.43 1.83
C LYS A 5 21.95 -17.42 0.31
N LYS A 6 22.22 -18.57 -0.30
CA LYS A 6 22.19 -18.76 -1.76
C LYS A 6 20.76 -18.86 -2.24
N ASN A 7 20.42 -18.14 -3.30
CA ASN A 7 19.15 -18.30 -3.98
C ASN A 7 19.18 -19.55 -4.88
N PRO A 8 18.36 -20.58 -4.61
CA PRO A 8 18.46 -21.86 -5.31
C PRO A 8 18.18 -21.81 -6.81
N ALA A 9 17.47 -20.76 -7.28
CA ALA A 9 17.08 -20.64 -8.69
C ALA A 9 18.19 -20.16 -9.64
N GLN A 10 19.33 -19.58 -9.11
CA GLN A 10 20.41 -19.02 -9.94
C GLN A 10 21.82 -19.32 -9.41
N GLY A 11 21.99 -20.02 -8.32
CA GLY A 11 23.32 -20.38 -7.79
C GLY A 11 24.17 -19.20 -7.24
N LEU A 12 23.66 -17.94 -7.30
CA LEU A 12 24.35 -16.73 -6.88
C LEU A 12 23.88 -16.28 -5.48
N THR A 13 24.79 -15.69 -4.70
CA THR A 13 24.43 -15.00 -3.45
C THR A 13 23.63 -13.74 -3.73
N GLU A 14 22.92 -13.18 -2.72
CA GLU A 14 22.20 -11.92 -2.86
C GLU A 14 23.12 -10.77 -3.31
N SER A 15 24.35 -10.71 -2.77
CA SER A 15 25.36 -9.70 -3.16
C SER A 15 25.75 -9.82 -4.63
N GLU A 16 25.99 -11.02 -5.11
CA GLU A 16 26.31 -11.27 -6.53
C GLU A 16 25.15 -10.92 -7.45
N GLN A 17 23.91 -11.24 -7.07
CA GLN A 17 22.73 -10.85 -7.83
C GLN A 17 22.57 -9.33 -7.92
N VAL A 18 22.82 -8.60 -6.84
CA VAL A 18 22.80 -7.13 -6.82
C VAL A 18 23.86 -6.56 -7.77
N GLN A 19 25.06 -7.11 -7.77
CA GLN A 19 26.12 -6.67 -8.69
C GLN A 19 25.75 -6.93 -10.15
N VAL A 20 25.24 -8.10 -10.49
CA VAL A 20 24.76 -8.43 -11.84
C VAL A 20 23.67 -7.46 -12.29
N ARG A 21 22.70 -7.14 -11.42
CA ARG A 21 21.60 -6.22 -11.76
C ARG A 21 22.09 -4.78 -11.93
N ARG A 22 23.07 -4.34 -11.12
CA ARG A 22 23.72 -3.04 -11.29
C ARG A 22 24.49 -2.96 -12.61
N GLN A 23 25.20 -4.04 -12.99
CA GLN A 23 25.90 -4.09 -14.28
C GLN A 23 24.89 -4.01 -15.45
N LYS A 24 23.79 -4.76 -15.40
CA LYS A 24 22.72 -4.66 -16.41
C LYS A 24 22.17 -3.23 -16.54
N LEU A 25 22.01 -2.51 -15.42
CA LEU A 25 21.61 -1.10 -15.46
C LEU A 25 22.66 -0.23 -16.12
N ALA A 26 23.92 -0.38 -15.76
CA ALA A 26 25.03 0.36 -16.36
C ALA A 26 25.11 0.11 -17.88
N ASP A 27 24.94 -1.13 -18.32
CA ASP A 27 24.93 -1.49 -19.75
C ASP A 27 23.76 -0.82 -20.49
N LEU A 28 22.57 -0.74 -19.86
CA LEU A 28 21.42 -0.04 -20.43
C LEU A 28 21.68 1.47 -20.53
N GLN A 29 22.23 2.07 -19.49
CA GLN A 29 22.59 3.50 -19.47
C GLN A 29 23.65 3.83 -20.53
N ALA A 30 24.69 3.01 -20.67
CA ALA A 30 25.72 3.17 -21.70
C ALA A 30 25.15 3.05 -23.12
N ALA A 31 24.09 2.23 -23.30
CA ALA A 31 23.38 2.08 -24.59
C ALA A 31 22.35 3.23 -24.84
N GLY A 32 22.21 4.20 -23.96
CA GLY A 32 21.23 5.29 -24.08
C GLY A 32 19.79 4.88 -23.71
N HIS A 33 19.60 3.76 -23.05
CA HIS A 33 18.29 3.22 -22.64
C HIS A 33 18.14 3.22 -21.12
N ASP A 34 18.43 4.36 -20.46
CA ASP A 34 18.27 4.49 -19.01
C ASP A 34 16.78 4.49 -18.63
N PRO A 35 16.27 3.44 -17.94
CA PRO A 35 14.86 3.36 -17.56
C PRO A 35 14.44 4.47 -16.59
N PHE A 36 15.37 5.02 -15.80
CA PHE A 36 15.07 6.06 -14.83
C PHE A 36 14.87 7.46 -15.43
N THR A 37 15.12 7.62 -16.73
CA THR A 37 14.78 8.85 -17.47
C THR A 37 13.33 8.85 -17.98
N LEU A 38 12.66 7.70 -17.95
CA LEU A 38 11.26 7.57 -18.37
C LEU A 38 10.34 8.04 -17.24
N THR A 39 9.79 9.22 -17.37
CA THR A 39 8.95 9.86 -16.35
C THR A 39 7.45 9.58 -16.52
N LYS A 40 7.03 9.01 -17.66
CA LYS A 40 5.62 8.82 -17.98
C LYS A 40 5.39 7.54 -18.81
N PHE A 41 4.35 6.82 -18.46
CA PHE A 41 3.83 5.71 -19.26
C PHE A 41 2.30 5.83 -19.38
N PRO A 42 1.71 5.71 -20.56
CA PRO A 42 0.28 5.91 -20.78
C PRO A 42 -0.54 4.67 -20.40
N GLN A 43 -0.57 4.32 -19.11
CA GLN A 43 -1.42 3.24 -18.61
C GLN A 43 -2.89 3.61 -18.72
N ASP A 44 -3.71 2.73 -19.29
CA ASP A 44 -5.15 2.91 -19.51
C ASP A 44 -6.02 1.81 -18.90
N ALA A 45 -5.42 0.76 -18.35
CA ALA A 45 -6.14 -0.37 -17.77
C ALA A 45 -5.43 -0.92 -16.51
N TYR A 46 -6.20 -1.69 -15.71
CA TYR A 46 -5.72 -2.43 -14.54
C TYR A 46 -6.17 -3.88 -14.59
N SER A 47 -5.37 -4.76 -13.99
CA SER A 47 -5.56 -6.20 -14.00
C SER A 47 -6.93 -6.67 -13.50
N ALA A 48 -7.41 -6.14 -12.37
CA ALA A 48 -8.70 -6.54 -11.82
C ALA A 48 -9.88 -6.06 -12.68
N ASP A 49 -9.80 -4.85 -13.24
CA ASP A 49 -10.84 -4.29 -14.10
C ASP A 49 -10.98 -5.15 -15.37
N LEU A 50 -9.85 -5.54 -15.96
CA LEU A 50 -9.86 -6.44 -17.13
C LEU A 50 -10.41 -7.83 -16.79
N LYS A 51 -10.07 -8.39 -15.62
CA LYS A 51 -10.60 -9.68 -15.19
C LYS A 51 -12.11 -9.65 -15.00
N GLU A 52 -12.68 -8.56 -14.50
CA GLU A 52 -14.13 -8.39 -14.39
C GLU A 52 -14.78 -8.13 -15.75
N GLU A 53 -14.20 -7.24 -16.57
CA GLU A 53 -14.73 -6.92 -17.91
C GLU A 53 -14.79 -8.16 -18.82
N PHE A 54 -13.77 -9.03 -18.77
CA PHE A 54 -13.65 -10.21 -19.61
C PHE A 54 -13.90 -11.53 -18.88
N LYS A 55 -14.65 -11.52 -17.76
CA LYS A 55 -14.92 -12.73 -16.97
C LYS A 55 -15.56 -13.85 -17.79
N ASP A 56 -16.44 -13.49 -18.71
CA ASP A 56 -17.20 -14.41 -19.54
C ASP A 56 -16.56 -14.68 -20.94
N LEU A 57 -15.36 -14.14 -21.19
CA LEU A 57 -14.66 -14.39 -22.46
C LEU A 57 -14.31 -15.88 -22.58
N PRO A 58 -14.72 -16.58 -23.66
CA PRO A 58 -14.41 -18.00 -23.84
C PRO A 58 -12.91 -18.29 -23.91
N ASN A 59 -12.52 -19.52 -23.59
CA ASN A 59 -11.14 -19.97 -23.77
C ASN A 59 -10.71 -19.89 -25.24
N GLU A 60 -9.42 -19.68 -25.48
CA GLU A 60 -8.82 -19.57 -26.81
C GLU A 60 -9.43 -18.43 -27.67
N THR A 61 -9.91 -17.34 -27.00
CA THR A 61 -10.57 -16.22 -27.68
C THR A 61 -9.80 -14.93 -27.45
N ASP A 62 -9.62 -14.16 -28.51
CA ASP A 62 -9.10 -12.81 -28.49
C ASP A 62 -10.25 -11.83 -28.20
N SER A 63 -10.00 -10.82 -27.37
CA SER A 63 -11.03 -9.83 -27.01
C SER A 63 -11.19 -8.71 -28.03
N GLY A 64 -10.22 -8.51 -28.92
CA GLY A 64 -10.12 -7.36 -29.80
C GLY A 64 -9.74 -6.05 -29.10
N LYS A 65 -9.52 -6.07 -27.78
CA LYS A 65 -9.17 -4.89 -27.00
C LYS A 65 -7.67 -4.83 -26.74
N THR A 66 -7.03 -3.77 -27.21
CA THR A 66 -5.64 -3.44 -26.89
C THR A 66 -5.60 -2.54 -25.66
N VAL A 67 -4.69 -2.82 -24.73
CA VAL A 67 -4.52 -2.11 -23.47
C VAL A 67 -3.07 -1.79 -23.17
N ALA A 68 -2.84 -0.77 -22.35
CA ALA A 68 -1.54 -0.42 -21.81
C ALA A 68 -1.54 -0.62 -20.29
N LEU A 69 -0.70 -1.52 -19.80
CA LEU A 69 -0.55 -1.89 -18.38
C LEU A 69 0.85 -1.55 -17.90
N ALA A 70 0.96 -1.11 -16.65
CA ALA A 70 2.24 -0.95 -15.98
C ALA A 70 2.22 -1.62 -14.61
N GLY A 71 3.33 -2.24 -14.23
CA GLY A 71 3.42 -2.90 -12.93
C GLY A 71 4.75 -3.62 -12.71
N ARG A 72 4.82 -4.33 -11.62
CA ARG A 72 6.00 -5.12 -11.23
C ARG A 72 5.91 -6.53 -11.83
N MET A 73 6.98 -6.96 -12.48
CA MET A 73 7.11 -8.33 -12.97
C MET A 73 7.39 -9.26 -11.79
N MET A 74 6.41 -10.07 -11.41
CA MET A 74 6.47 -10.97 -10.24
C MET A 74 6.99 -12.36 -10.58
N SER A 75 6.90 -12.76 -11.84
CA SER A 75 7.49 -14.01 -12.33
C SER A 75 7.78 -13.93 -13.81
N LYS A 76 8.73 -14.75 -14.26
CA LYS A 76 9.08 -14.88 -15.67
C LYS A 76 9.46 -16.33 -15.99
N ARG A 77 8.87 -16.88 -17.05
CA ARG A 77 9.17 -18.21 -17.57
C ARG A 77 9.44 -18.12 -19.06
N VAL A 78 10.69 -18.31 -19.43
CA VAL A 78 11.14 -18.29 -20.82
C VAL A 78 11.08 -19.70 -21.40
N MET A 79 10.38 -19.88 -22.54
CA MET A 79 10.21 -21.15 -23.24
C MET A 79 10.50 -20.96 -24.73
N GLY A 80 11.78 -20.87 -25.09
CA GLY A 80 12.19 -20.73 -26.50
C GLY A 80 11.73 -19.44 -27.16
N LYS A 81 10.77 -19.52 -28.09
CA LYS A 81 10.22 -18.37 -28.84
C LYS A 81 9.04 -17.68 -28.15
N ALA A 82 8.49 -18.29 -27.10
CA ALA A 82 7.40 -17.76 -26.30
C ALA A 82 7.79 -17.72 -24.83
N SER A 83 7.22 -16.80 -24.07
CA SER A 83 7.46 -16.62 -22.65
C SER A 83 6.18 -16.21 -21.95
N PHE A 84 6.10 -16.53 -20.67
CA PHE A 84 5.07 -16.03 -19.78
C PHE A 84 5.69 -15.21 -18.66
N ALA A 85 5.01 -14.16 -18.25
CA ALA A 85 5.34 -13.40 -17.06
C ALA A 85 4.05 -13.04 -16.30
N HIS A 86 4.15 -12.75 -15.01
CA HIS A 86 3.04 -12.16 -14.26
C HIS A 86 3.41 -10.72 -13.92
N LEU A 87 2.52 -9.82 -14.30
CA LEU A 87 2.58 -8.40 -13.96
C LEU A 87 1.65 -8.15 -12.78
N ARG A 88 2.15 -7.50 -11.74
CA ARG A 88 1.36 -7.00 -10.61
C ARG A 88 1.24 -5.50 -10.71
N ASP A 89 0.01 -5.03 -10.83
CA ASP A 89 -0.34 -3.62 -10.77
C ASP A 89 -0.96 -3.23 -9.41
N ASP A 90 -1.59 -2.07 -9.32
CA ASP A 90 -2.23 -1.59 -8.09
C ASP A 90 -3.45 -2.44 -7.67
N LYS A 91 -4.13 -3.07 -8.64
CA LYS A 91 -5.39 -3.80 -8.40
C LYS A 91 -5.24 -5.32 -8.41
N GLY A 92 -4.10 -5.86 -8.84
CA GLY A 92 -3.88 -7.31 -8.82
C GLY A 92 -2.81 -7.79 -9.79
N ASP A 93 -2.90 -9.06 -10.16
CA ASP A 93 -1.95 -9.73 -11.05
C ASP A 93 -2.62 -10.07 -12.38
N ILE A 94 -1.88 -9.97 -13.49
CA ILE A 94 -2.31 -10.44 -14.80
C ILE A 94 -1.15 -11.18 -15.50
N GLN A 95 -1.48 -12.22 -16.29
CA GLN A 95 -0.49 -12.92 -17.07
C GLN A 95 -0.15 -12.14 -18.34
N LEU A 96 1.13 -12.09 -18.67
CA LEU A 96 1.65 -11.60 -19.94
C LEU A 96 2.09 -12.78 -20.79
N TYR A 97 1.70 -12.78 -22.04
CA TYR A 97 2.18 -13.70 -23.08
C TYR A 97 3.07 -12.95 -24.04
N VAL A 98 4.35 -13.30 -24.05
CA VAL A 98 5.39 -12.58 -24.79
C VAL A 98 5.96 -13.49 -25.85
N ARG A 99 5.66 -13.20 -27.13
CA ARG A 99 6.15 -13.97 -28.28
C ARG A 99 7.20 -13.18 -29.04
N ARG A 100 8.25 -13.88 -29.47
CA ARG A 100 9.29 -13.31 -30.31
C ARG A 100 8.76 -12.76 -31.63
N ASP A 101 7.84 -13.52 -32.25
CA ASP A 101 7.29 -13.20 -33.58
C ASP A 101 6.38 -11.95 -33.55
N GLU A 102 5.82 -11.59 -32.37
CA GLU A 102 4.93 -10.43 -32.18
C GLU A 102 5.68 -9.23 -31.62
N LEU A 103 6.57 -9.45 -30.64
CA LEU A 103 7.33 -8.39 -30.01
C LEU A 103 8.53 -7.93 -30.86
N GLY A 104 9.05 -8.83 -31.73
CA GLY A 104 10.29 -8.63 -32.47
C GLY A 104 11.52 -9.24 -31.79
N ASP A 105 12.56 -9.49 -32.55
CA ASP A 105 13.77 -10.21 -32.12
C ASP A 105 14.53 -9.44 -31.03
N GLU A 106 14.77 -8.16 -31.24
CA GLU A 106 15.54 -7.30 -30.34
C GLU A 106 14.80 -7.03 -29.03
N PRO A 107 13.51 -6.57 -29.02
CA PRO A 107 12.75 -6.40 -27.79
C PRO A 107 12.54 -7.71 -27.02
N TYR A 108 12.37 -8.84 -27.70
CA TYR A 108 12.28 -10.14 -27.05
C TYR A 108 13.60 -10.54 -26.37
N ALA A 109 14.74 -10.25 -27.01
CA ALA A 109 16.05 -10.47 -26.40
C ALA A 109 16.26 -9.56 -25.17
N ALA A 110 15.80 -8.31 -25.22
CA ALA A 110 15.79 -7.39 -24.07
C ALA A 110 14.89 -7.93 -22.93
N PHE A 111 13.67 -8.37 -23.24
CA PHE A 111 12.78 -8.98 -22.25
C PHE A 111 13.43 -10.17 -21.52
N LYS A 112 14.16 -11.03 -22.24
CA LYS A 112 14.86 -12.17 -21.60
C LYS A 112 15.89 -11.73 -20.57
N LYS A 113 16.50 -10.53 -20.71
CA LYS A 113 17.50 -9.98 -19.78
C LYS A 113 16.86 -9.31 -18.56
N LEU A 114 15.55 -9.00 -18.56
CA LEU A 114 14.85 -8.43 -17.42
C LEU A 114 14.90 -9.36 -16.22
N ASP A 115 14.81 -8.79 -15.03
CA ASP A 115 14.81 -9.55 -13.78
C ASP A 115 13.41 -9.48 -13.10
N VAL A 116 13.07 -10.53 -12.37
CA VAL A 116 11.90 -10.51 -11.48
C VAL A 116 12.07 -9.36 -10.48
N GLY A 117 11.02 -8.54 -10.34
CA GLY A 117 11.04 -7.31 -9.56
C GLY A 117 11.13 -6.04 -10.41
N ASP A 118 11.56 -6.11 -11.67
CA ASP A 118 11.56 -4.95 -12.57
C ASP A 118 10.15 -4.38 -12.76
N ILE A 119 10.03 -3.05 -12.87
CA ILE A 119 8.80 -2.38 -13.24
C ILE A 119 8.78 -2.25 -14.76
N ILE A 120 7.73 -2.75 -15.38
CA ILE A 120 7.58 -2.75 -16.84
C ILE A 120 6.25 -2.16 -17.25
N GLY A 121 6.25 -1.51 -18.41
CA GLY A 121 5.07 -1.12 -19.16
C GLY A 121 4.86 -2.08 -20.32
N VAL A 122 3.63 -2.48 -20.57
CA VAL A 122 3.27 -3.42 -21.65
C VAL A 122 2.06 -2.89 -22.38
N LYS A 123 2.12 -2.87 -23.72
CA LYS A 123 0.92 -2.74 -24.55
C LYS A 123 0.65 -4.08 -25.22
N GLY A 124 -0.62 -4.41 -25.40
CA GLY A 124 -0.98 -5.65 -26.04
C GLY A 124 -2.46 -5.94 -26.01
N GLU A 125 -2.85 -6.99 -26.70
CA GLU A 125 -4.23 -7.44 -26.81
C GLU A 125 -4.60 -8.37 -25.66
N VAL A 126 -5.78 -8.13 -25.07
CA VAL A 126 -6.35 -9.01 -24.04
C VAL A 126 -6.92 -10.27 -24.72
N PHE A 127 -6.60 -11.43 -24.18
CA PHE A 127 -7.12 -12.72 -24.65
C PHE A 127 -7.22 -13.73 -23.53
N ARG A 128 -7.98 -14.80 -23.74
CA ARG A 128 -8.03 -15.91 -22.79
C ARG A 128 -7.27 -17.12 -23.37
N THR A 129 -6.37 -17.66 -22.57
CA THR A 129 -5.58 -18.83 -22.95
C THR A 129 -6.45 -20.10 -23.03
N LYS A 130 -5.91 -21.18 -23.63
CA LYS A 130 -6.53 -22.51 -23.64
C LYS A 130 -6.86 -23.04 -22.23
N THR A 131 -6.04 -22.71 -21.25
CA THR A 131 -6.21 -23.12 -19.85
C THR A 131 -7.14 -22.20 -19.05
N GLY A 132 -7.74 -21.19 -19.70
CA GLY A 132 -8.70 -20.27 -19.08
C GLY A 132 -8.09 -19.05 -18.39
N GLU A 133 -6.76 -18.86 -18.41
CA GLU A 133 -6.12 -17.69 -17.83
C GLU A 133 -6.27 -16.46 -18.72
N LEU A 134 -6.83 -15.36 -18.15
CA LEU A 134 -6.88 -14.08 -18.85
C LEU A 134 -5.48 -13.48 -18.93
N SER A 135 -5.06 -13.13 -20.13
CA SER A 135 -3.68 -12.74 -20.43
C SER A 135 -3.64 -11.54 -21.37
N VAL A 136 -2.50 -10.86 -21.39
CA VAL A 136 -2.20 -9.82 -22.37
C VAL A 136 -1.08 -10.33 -23.29
N ARG A 137 -1.36 -10.37 -24.58
CA ARG A 137 -0.40 -10.67 -25.63
C ARG A 137 0.39 -9.42 -25.94
N ALA A 138 1.65 -9.39 -25.49
CA ALA A 138 2.48 -8.20 -25.55
C ALA A 138 2.95 -7.90 -26.99
N THR A 139 2.63 -6.71 -27.48
CA THR A 139 3.14 -6.14 -28.75
C THR A 139 4.23 -5.12 -28.54
N GLU A 140 4.21 -4.42 -27.38
CA GLU A 140 5.27 -3.51 -26.95
C GLU A 140 5.60 -3.77 -25.48
N LEU A 141 6.88 -3.66 -25.13
CA LEU A 141 7.35 -3.82 -23.75
C LEU A 141 8.46 -2.80 -23.45
N THR A 142 8.30 -2.09 -22.37
CA THR A 142 9.22 -1.04 -21.91
C THR A 142 9.65 -1.29 -20.49
N LEU A 143 10.95 -1.25 -20.21
CA LEU A 143 11.47 -1.23 -18.84
C LEU A 143 11.30 0.19 -18.27
N LEU A 144 10.49 0.34 -17.22
CA LEU A 144 10.21 1.61 -16.57
C LEU A 144 11.12 1.89 -15.36
N ALA A 145 11.46 0.84 -14.61
CA ALA A 145 12.42 0.92 -13.52
C ALA A 145 13.11 -0.43 -13.28
N LYS A 146 14.40 -0.39 -13.06
CA LYS A 146 15.22 -1.59 -12.77
C LYS A 146 15.22 -1.92 -11.28
N SER A 147 14.82 -3.13 -10.93
CA SER A 147 14.95 -3.67 -9.58
C SER A 147 16.40 -4.08 -9.32
N LEU A 148 17.10 -3.36 -8.46
CA LEU A 148 18.51 -3.61 -8.15
C LEU A 148 18.70 -4.69 -7.09
N ARG A 149 17.70 -4.94 -6.25
CA ARG A 149 17.73 -6.02 -5.26
C ARG A 149 16.74 -7.11 -5.65
N PRO A 150 17.09 -8.39 -5.43
CA PRO A 150 16.12 -9.48 -5.62
C PRO A 150 14.95 -9.32 -4.64
N LEU A 151 13.78 -9.75 -5.05
CA LEU A 151 12.64 -9.85 -4.14
C LEU A 151 12.86 -11.03 -3.18
N PRO A 152 12.25 -11.00 -1.98
CA PRO A 152 12.21 -12.16 -1.08
C PRO A 152 11.65 -13.40 -1.79
N GLU A 153 11.99 -14.58 -1.28
CA GLU A 153 11.53 -15.84 -1.88
C GLU A 153 10.00 -15.92 -1.96
N LYS A 154 9.53 -16.35 -3.14
CA LYS A 154 8.10 -16.32 -3.48
C LYS A 154 7.22 -17.24 -2.61
N PHE A 155 7.78 -18.36 -2.11
CA PHE A 155 7.00 -19.42 -1.45
C PHE A 155 6.69 -19.14 0.02
N HIS A 156 7.48 -18.34 0.70
CA HIS A 156 7.31 -18.06 2.13
C HIS A 156 7.02 -16.60 2.43
N GLY A 157 7.02 -15.73 1.39
CA GLY A 157 6.88 -14.29 1.58
C GLY A 157 8.00 -13.73 2.46
N LEU A 158 7.77 -12.57 3.04
CA LEU A 158 8.62 -11.99 4.07
C LEU A 158 8.00 -12.32 5.42
N THR A 159 8.56 -13.29 6.16
CA THR A 159 8.00 -13.80 7.42
C THR A 159 8.60 -13.15 8.66
N ASP A 160 9.85 -12.67 8.58
CA ASP A 160 10.51 -12.00 9.70
C ASP A 160 9.81 -10.70 10.08
N THR A 161 9.25 -10.64 11.28
CA THR A 161 8.43 -9.52 11.76
C THR A 161 9.20 -8.20 11.79
N GLU A 162 10.45 -8.19 12.24
CA GLU A 162 11.28 -7.00 12.29
C GLU A 162 11.53 -6.44 10.88
N THR A 163 11.89 -7.29 9.93
CA THR A 163 12.10 -6.89 8.55
C THR A 163 10.81 -6.37 7.91
N ARG A 164 9.65 -6.99 8.18
CA ARG A 164 8.33 -6.54 7.72
C ARG A 164 7.99 -5.13 8.21
N TYR A 165 8.29 -4.81 9.46
CA TYR A 165 8.07 -3.47 10.00
C TYR A 165 9.07 -2.45 9.48
N ARG A 166 10.37 -2.80 9.42
CA ARG A 166 11.43 -1.88 8.99
C ARG A 166 11.45 -1.63 7.48
N GLN A 167 11.09 -2.63 6.70
CA GLN A 167 11.02 -2.58 5.24
C GLN A 167 9.58 -2.80 4.74
N ARG A 168 8.66 -1.98 5.23
CA ARG A 168 7.24 -2.09 4.88
C ARG A 168 6.98 -2.10 3.38
N TYR A 169 7.76 -1.39 2.59
CA TYR A 169 7.66 -1.40 1.14
C TYR A 169 8.00 -2.76 0.53
N VAL A 170 8.90 -3.54 1.13
CA VAL A 170 9.18 -4.92 0.70
C VAL A 170 8.08 -5.86 1.15
N ASP A 171 7.56 -5.69 2.36
CA ASP A 171 6.42 -6.45 2.88
C ASP A 171 5.18 -6.29 1.99
N LEU A 172 4.87 -5.07 1.53
CA LEU A 172 3.76 -4.80 0.59
C LEU A 172 3.94 -5.47 -0.78
N ILE A 173 5.19 -5.69 -1.22
CA ILE A 173 5.47 -6.43 -2.46
C ILE A 173 5.33 -7.93 -2.25
N ALA A 174 5.86 -8.45 -1.14
CA ALA A 174 5.94 -9.88 -0.86
C ALA A 174 4.61 -10.46 -0.34
N ASN A 175 3.87 -9.68 0.43
CA ASN A 175 2.63 -10.07 1.14
C ASN A 175 1.47 -9.15 0.70
N PRO A 176 0.79 -9.43 -0.43
CA PRO A 176 -0.24 -8.55 -0.99
C PRO A 176 -1.40 -8.24 -0.03
N GLU A 177 -1.74 -9.18 0.84
CA GLU A 177 -2.79 -9.04 1.85
C GLU A 177 -2.53 -7.89 2.85
N VAL A 178 -1.26 -7.53 3.05
CA VAL A 178 -0.88 -6.40 3.92
C VAL A 178 -1.42 -5.07 3.38
N LYS A 179 -1.48 -4.91 2.05
CA LYS A 179 -2.03 -3.72 1.40
C LYS A 179 -3.50 -3.50 1.79
N GLU A 180 -4.29 -4.56 1.86
CA GLU A 180 -5.71 -4.47 2.23
C GLU A 180 -5.91 -3.85 3.62
N THR A 181 -5.03 -4.16 4.57
CA THR A 181 -5.07 -3.58 5.92
C THR A 181 -4.91 -2.06 5.87
N PHE A 182 -3.98 -1.54 5.06
CA PHE A 182 -3.79 -0.09 4.92
C PHE A 182 -4.92 0.58 4.17
N VAL A 183 -5.48 -0.08 3.15
CA VAL A 183 -6.66 0.40 2.42
C VAL A 183 -7.86 0.49 3.37
N LYS A 184 -8.14 -0.58 4.13
CA LYS A 184 -9.22 -0.60 5.14
C LYS A 184 -9.02 0.49 6.20
N ARG A 185 -7.80 0.68 6.70
CA ARG A 185 -7.51 1.76 7.64
C ARG A 185 -7.87 3.14 7.07
N SER A 186 -7.52 3.40 5.81
CA SER A 186 -7.88 4.67 5.15
C SER A 186 -9.39 4.81 4.94
N GLN A 187 -10.07 3.72 4.60
CA GLN A 187 -11.54 3.69 4.48
C GLN A 187 -12.22 3.93 5.82
N ILE A 188 -11.72 3.35 6.92
CA ILE A 188 -12.23 3.58 8.27
C ILE A 188 -12.17 5.07 8.62
N LEU A 189 -11.02 5.72 8.43
CA LEU A 189 -10.88 7.15 8.73
C LEU A 189 -11.81 8.03 7.87
N LYS A 190 -11.96 7.67 6.58
CA LYS A 190 -12.89 8.37 5.68
C LYS A 190 -14.34 8.23 6.15
N GLU A 191 -14.74 7.03 6.56
CA GLU A 191 -16.11 6.76 7.00
C GLU A 191 -16.42 7.41 8.36
N ILE A 192 -15.43 7.45 9.28
CA ILE A 192 -15.58 8.18 10.56
C ILE A 192 -15.84 9.67 10.29
N ARG A 193 -15.05 10.29 9.40
CA ARG A 193 -15.28 11.69 9.02
C ARG A 193 -16.67 11.90 8.44
N ALA A 194 -17.07 11.07 7.47
CA ALA A 194 -18.39 11.16 6.86
C ALA A 194 -19.51 11.03 7.90
N TYR A 195 -19.38 10.11 8.84
CA TYR A 195 -20.35 9.91 9.91
C TYR A 195 -20.45 11.14 10.84
N LEU A 196 -19.31 11.66 11.27
CA LEU A 196 -19.29 12.82 12.17
C LEU A 196 -19.80 14.09 11.48
N ASP A 197 -19.45 14.28 10.20
CA ASP A 197 -19.98 15.38 9.38
C ASP A 197 -21.50 15.31 9.24
N GLU A 198 -22.07 14.12 8.97
CA GLU A 198 -23.52 13.87 8.93
C GLU A 198 -24.21 14.17 10.28
N LYS A 199 -23.51 13.96 11.41
CA LYS A 199 -23.98 14.30 12.76
C LYS A 199 -23.80 15.77 13.10
N GLY A 200 -23.24 16.58 12.20
CA GLY A 200 -23.03 18.01 12.38
C GLY A 200 -21.82 18.37 13.22
N PHE A 201 -20.85 17.48 13.35
CA PHE A 201 -19.56 17.81 13.95
C PHE A 201 -18.67 18.55 12.94
N LEU A 202 -17.88 19.49 13.42
CA LEU A 202 -16.87 20.20 12.67
C LEU A 202 -15.48 19.58 12.93
N GLU A 203 -14.77 19.13 11.90
CA GLU A 203 -13.36 18.74 12.04
C GLU A 203 -12.51 19.99 12.25
N VAL A 204 -11.66 19.97 13.27
CA VAL A 204 -10.77 21.06 13.59
C VAL A 204 -9.33 20.54 13.68
N ASP A 205 -8.37 21.46 13.59
CA ASP A 205 -6.95 21.19 13.69
C ASP A 205 -6.34 22.09 14.77
N THR A 206 -5.83 21.47 15.83
CA THR A 206 -5.29 22.18 17.00
C THR A 206 -3.76 22.03 17.07
N PRO A 207 -3.05 22.91 17.81
CA PRO A 207 -1.59 22.91 17.84
C PRO A 207 -0.97 21.59 18.32
N ILE A 208 0.00 21.09 17.57
CA ILE A 208 0.84 19.93 17.97
C ILE A 208 1.91 20.39 18.97
N LEU A 209 2.52 21.57 18.74
CA LEU A 209 3.49 22.16 19.67
C LEU A 209 2.77 23.02 20.68
N THR A 210 2.95 22.72 21.96
CA THR A 210 2.32 23.46 23.07
C THR A 210 3.37 23.94 24.08
N PRO A 211 3.19 25.10 24.68
CA PRO A 211 4.13 25.63 25.67
C PRO A 211 3.96 24.99 27.06
N PHE A 212 3.06 24.04 27.23
CA PHE A 212 2.75 23.41 28.50
C PHE A 212 2.33 21.94 28.31
N GLU A 213 2.61 21.15 29.33
CA GLU A 213 2.12 19.79 29.46
C GLU A 213 0.67 19.81 29.93
N ILE A 214 -0.24 19.17 29.19
CA ILE A 214 -1.65 19.12 29.56
C ILE A 214 -2.20 17.73 29.29
N GLY A 215 -3.08 17.34 30.22
CA GLY A 215 -4.14 16.37 30.04
C GLY A 215 -3.80 14.99 30.58
N ALA A 216 -3.29 14.12 29.78
CA ALA A 216 -3.09 12.73 30.17
C ALA A 216 -1.88 12.54 31.09
N SER A 217 -1.91 11.49 31.91
CA SER A 217 -0.76 11.07 32.72
C SER A 217 0.26 10.33 31.81
N ALA A 218 0.82 11.04 30.82
CA ALA A 218 1.79 10.51 29.86
C ALA A 218 3.04 11.38 29.81
N ARG A 219 4.18 10.80 29.46
CA ARG A 219 5.44 11.51 29.33
C ARG A 219 5.54 12.18 27.96
N PRO A 220 5.72 13.53 27.86
CA PRO A 220 5.83 14.22 26.58
C PRO A 220 7.23 14.10 25.96
N PHE A 221 7.32 14.46 24.67
CA PHE A 221 8.58 14.80 24.01
C PHE A 221 8.81 16.30 24.13
N TYR A 222 10.01 16.71 24.55
CA TYR A 222 10.40 18.10 24.69
C TYR A 222 11.16 18.59 23.46
N THR A 223 10.96 19.88 23.12
CA THR A 223 11.68 20.57 22.08
C THR A 223 11.88 22.04 22.44
N HIS A 224 12.67 22.78 21.67
CA HIS A 224 12.95 24.19 21.90
C HIS A 224 12.58 25.03 20.68
N HIS A 225 11.82 26.12 20.89
CA HIS A 225 11.48 27.09 19.86
C HIS A 225 12.56 28.17 19.82
N ASN A 226 13.49 28.10 18.87
CA ASN A 226 14.68 28.97 18.81
C ASN A 226 14.36 30.47 18.79
N THR A 227 13.39 30.88 17.95
CA THR A 227 13.06 32.32 17.82
C THR A 227 12.42 32.91 19.07
N LEU A 228 11.57 32.14 19.75
CA LEU A 228 10.91 32.57 20.96
C LEU A 228 11.76 32.28 22.22
N ASN A 229 12.85 31.54 22.05
CA ASN A 229 13.73 31.09 23.15
C ASN A 229 12.94 30.46 24.29
N MET A 230 12.05 29.52 23.98
CA MET A 230 11.19 28.85 24.94
C MET A 230 11.11 27.35 24.72
N ASP A 231 11.01 26.61 25.80
CA ASP A 231 10.77 25.17 25.73
C ASP A 231 9.30 24.88 25.36
N MET A 232 9.09 23.88 24.56
CA MET A 232 7.79 23.41 24.11
C MET A 232 7.72 21.90 24.22
N VAL A 233 6.50 21.37 24.18
CA VAL A 233 6.25 19.92 24.15
C VAL A 233 5.42 19.53 22.94
N LEU A 234 5.60 18.32 22.46
CA LEU A 234 4.68 17.69 21.54
C LEU A 234 3.45 17.23 22.34
N ARG A 235 2.26 17.56 21.87
CA ARG A 235 1.00 17.23 22.53
C ARG A 235 0.85 15.74 22.82
N ILE A 236 0.34 15.41 24.00
CA ILE A 236 -0.01 14.05 24.41
C ILE A 236 -1.51 13.77 24.33
N GLU A 237 -2.31 14.77 23.99
CA GLU A 237 -3.77 14.76 23.78
C GLU A 237 -4.24 16.02 23.03
N THR A 238 -5.53 16.09 22.68
CA THR A 238 -6.17 17.25 22.04
C THR A 238 -7.27 17.90 22.90
N GLU A 239 -7.59 17.32 24.03
CA GLU A 239 -8.75 17.60 24.90
C GLU A 239 -8.93 19.09 25.20
N LEU A 240 -7.91 19.76 25.75
CA LEU A 240 -8.05 21.14 26.22
C LEU A 240 -8.41 22.11 25.09
N TYR A 241 -7.80 21.95 23.93
CA TYR A 241 -8.10 22.84 22.80
C TYR A 241 -9.51 22.61 22.27
N LEU A 242 -9.98 21.37 22.18
CA LEU A 242 -11.34 21.06 21.79
C LEU A 242 -12.37 21.61 22.80
N LYS A 243 -12.11 21.49 24.09
CA LYS A 243 -12.94 22.11 25.14
C LYS A 243 -13.00 23.63 25.02
N ARG A 244 -11.89 24.29 24.69
CA ARG A 244 -11.87 25.75 24.45
C ARG A 244 -12.75 26.14 23.25
N LEU A 245 -12.83 25.32 22.22
CA LEU A 245 -13.71 25.55 21.07
C LEU A 245 -15.20 25.42 21.46
N ILE A 246 -15.54 24.45 22.32
CA ILE A 246 -16.88 24.35 22.90
C ILE A 246 -17.23 25.62 23.71
N VAL A 247 -16.33 26.08 24.55
CA VAL A 247 -16.50 27.36 25.30
C VAL A 247 -16.65 28.55 24.35
N GLY A 248 -15.96 28.49 23.20
CA GLY A 248 -16.07 29.51 22.15
C GLY A 248 -17.36 29.48 21.34
N GLY A 249 -18.29 28.54 21.62
CA GLY A 249 -19.60 28.45 21.00
C GLY A 249 -19.68 27.47 19.81
N MET A 250 -18.71 26.56 19.66
CA MET A 250 -18.79 25.46 18.71
C MET A 250 -19.43 24.23 19.37
N ASP A 251 -20.70 23.93 19.07
CA ASP A 251 -21.45 22.92 19.79
C ASP A 251 -20.94 21.48 19.59
N ARG A 252 -20.31 21.20 18.45
CA ARG A 252 -19.80 19.86 18.09
C ARG A 252 -18.49 19.98 17.33
N VAL A 253 -17.41 19.46 17.91
CA VAL A 253 -16.08 19.48 17.29
C VAL A 253 -15.42 18.12 17.42
N TYR A 254 -14.59 17.78 16.45
CA TYR A 254 -13.69 16.62 16.53
C TYR A 254 -12.35 16.91 15.87
N GLU A 255 -11.35 16.15 16.27
CA GLU A 255 -10.04 16.18 15.62
C GLU A 255 -9.55 14.75 15.37
N VAL A 256 -9.06 14.51 14.15
CA VAL A 256 -8.30 13.30 13.81
C VAL A 256 -6.82 13.69 13.76
N GLY A 257 -6.12 13.50 14.87
CA GLY A 257 -4.78 14.03 15.04
C GLY A 257 -3.74 13.01 15.48
N ARG A 258 -2.46 13.39 15.31
CA ARG A 258 -1.33 12.69 15.90
C ARG A 258 -1.11 13.20 17.31
N ILE A 259 -0.90 12.25 18.23
CA ILE A 259 -0.42 12.52 19.57
C ILE A 259 0.88 11.75 19.83
N PHE A 260 1.64 12.21 20.81
CA PHE A 260 3.01 11.80 21.04
C PHE A 260 3.21 11.49 22.54
N ARG A 261 3.61 10.25 22.85
CA ARG A 261 3.90 9.81 24.22
C ARG A 261 5.26 9.16 24.26
N ASN A 262 6.19 9.77 24.99
CA ASN A 262 7.58 9.31 25.12
C ASN A 262 7.66 8.14 26.13
N GLU A 263 7.06 7.03 25.75
CA GLU A 263 6.93 5.83 26.58
C GLU A 263 7.48 4.60 25.83
N GLY A 264 7.41 3.43 26.46
CA GLY A 264 7.89 2.17 25.86
C GLY A 264 7.12 1.80 24.58
N MET A 265 7.78 1.05 23.70
CA MET A 265 7.19 0.49 22.48
C MET A 265 6.93 -0.98 22.63
N ASP A 266 5.77 -1.43 22.16
CA ASP A 266 5.41 -2.83 21.99
C ASP A 266 4.48 -3.00 20.76
N PRO A 267 4.02 -4.21 20.41
CA PRO A 267 3.13 -4.42 19.25
C PRO A 267 1.81 -3.63 19.29
N LYS A 268 1.40 -3.11 20.45
CA LYS A 268 0.15 -2.35 20.64
C LYS A 268 0.39 -0.88 20.97
N HIS A 269 1.60 -0.50 21.36
CA HIS A 269 1.94 0.85 21.78
C HIS A 269 3.06 1.41 20.91
N ASN A 270 2.83 2.59 20.38
CA ASN A 270 3.80 3.33 19.57
C ASN A 270 3.93 4.76 20.16
N PRO A 271 5.12 5.36 20.18
CA PRO A 271 5.31 6.70 20.75
C PRO A 271 4.56 7.80 20.00
N GLU A 272 4.18 7.56 18.74
CA GLU A 272 3.25 8.42 18.00
C GLU A 272 2.10 7.57 17.43
N PHE A 273 0.88 8.03 17.59
CA PHE A 273 -0.29 7.35 17.07
C PHE A 273 -1.41 8.32 16.72
N THR A 274 -2.33 7.87 15.88
CA THR A 274 -3.51 8.63 15.52
C THR A 274 -4.60 8.42 16.57
N THR A 275 -5.15 9.51 17.09
CA THR A 275 -6.36 9.50 17.91
C THR A 275 -7.48 10.24 17.22
N ILE A 276 -8.71 9.96 17.65
CA ILE A 276 -9.90 10.75 17.32
C ILE A 276 -10.51 11.15 18.63
N GLU A 277 -10.57 12.45 18.88
CA GLU A 277 -11.27 13.02 20.02
C GLU A 277 -12.42 13.88 19.52
N LEU A 278 -13.54 13.83 20.23
CA LEU A 278 -14.72 14.59 19.87
C LEU A 278 -15.45 15.09 21.10
N TYR A 279 -16.03 16.28 20.98
CA TYR A 279 -16.75 16.95 22.06
C TYR A 279 -18.06 17.50 21.52
N GLN A 280 -19.11 17.35 22.33
CA GLN A 280 -20.44 17.85 22.01
C GLN A 280 -21.06 18.54 23.22
N ALA A 281 -21.55 19.75 23.03
CA ALA A 281 -22.35 20.48 24.00
C ALA A 281 -23.78 19.90 24.07
N PHE A 282 -24.46 20.18 25.21
CA PHE A 282 -25.87 19.84 25.41
C PHE A 282 -26.20 18.35 25.28
N THR A 283 -25.27 17.48 25.60
CA THR A 283 -25.46 16.02 25.69
C THR A 283 -24.82 15.48 26.96
N ASP A 284 -25.17 14.26 27.31
CA ASP A 284 -24.56 13.52 28.42
C ASP A 284 -23.76 12.31 27.90
N PHE A 285 -23.24 11.51 28.83
CA PHE A 285 -22.46 10.32 28.50
C PHE A 285 -23.30 9.24 27.76
N HIS A 286 -24.62 9.18 27.96
CA HIS A 286 -25.48 8.25 27.22
C HIS A 286 -25.57 8.63 25.75
N GLY A 287 -25.75 9.92 25.43
CA GLY A 287 -25.73 10.37 24.05
C GLY A 287 -24.38 10.12 23.35
N MET A 288 -23.27 10.18 24.08
CA MET A 288 -21.95 9.84 23.56
C MET A 288 -21.79 8.33 23.37
N MET A 289 -22.35 7.49 24.24
CA MET A 289 -22.39 6.04 24.08
C MET A 289 -23.15 5.64 22.82
N ASP A 290 -24.35 6.20 22.63
CA ASP A 290 -25.18 5.94 21.45
C ASP A 290 -24.46 6.33 20.16
N LEU A 291 -23.80 7.50 20.14
CA LEU A 291 -23.01 7.97 18.99
C LEU A 291 -21.87 7.01 18.64
N VAL A 292 -21.14 6.53 19.64
CA VAL A 292 -20.02 5.60 19.45
C VAL A 292 -20.52 4.23 19.01
N GLU A 293 -21.60 3.71 19.61
CA GLU A 293 -22.22 2.45 19.23
C GLU A 293 -22.68 2.48 17.76
N GLU A 294 -23.40 3.52 17.36
CA GLU A 294 -23.84 3.70 15.97
C GLU A 294 -22.65 3.77 15.00
N LEU A 295 -21.58 4.48 15.38
CA LEU A 295 -20.34 4.55 14.59
C LEU A 295 -19.74 3.16 14.37
N TYR A 296 -19.60 2.35 15.41
CA TYR A 296 -19.04 0.98 15.28
C TYR A 296 -19.92 0.09 14.40
N LYS A 297 -21.23 0.13 14.55
CA LYS A 297 -22.19 -0.59 13.68
C LYS A 297 -22.02 -0.18 12.23
N ARG A 298 -21.95 1.11 11.96
CA ARG A 298 -21.75 1.66 10.63
C ARG A 298 -20.40 1.22 10.01
N LEU A 299 -19.30 1.28 10.77
CA LEU A 299 -17.99 0.81 10.33
C LEU A 299 -17.99 -0.69 10.01
N ALA A 300 -18.61 -1.51 10.85
CA ALA A 300 -18.73 -2.95 10.61
C ALA A 300 -19.40 -3.23 9.25
N LEU A 301 -20.53 -2.61 9.00
CA LEU A 301 -21.28 -2.78 7.74
C LEU A 301 -20.51 -2.23 6.53
N LYS A 302 -19.94 -1.03 6.63
CA LYS A 302 -19.28 -0.36 5.49
C LYS A 302 -17.94 -0.97 5.11
N ILE A 303 -17.16 -1.44 6.09
CA ILE A 303 -15.81 -1.93 5.88
C ILE A 303 -15.75 -3.45 5.78
N CYS A 304 -16.54 -4.15 6.59
CA CYS A 304 -16.54 -5.61 6.65
C CYS A 304 -17.74 -6.24 5.92
N GLY A 305 -18.76 -5.46 5.56
CA GLY A 305 -19.99 -5.97 4.91
C GLY A 305 -20.91 -6.77 5.84
N SER A 306 -20.62 -6.83 7.14
CA SER A 306 -21.35 -7.61 8.13
C SER A 306 -21.25 -6.99 9.52
N MET A 307 -22.29 -7.15 10.34
CA MET A 307 -22.24 -6.85 11.78
C MET A 307 -21.45 -7.90 12.57
N VAL A 308 -21.35 -9.11 12.06
CA VAL A 308 -20.55 -10.19 12.70
C VAL A 308 -19.19 -10.24 12.04
N ILE A 309 -18.15 -9.94 12.80
CA ILE A 309 -16.77 -9.79 12.32
C ILE A 309 -15.90 -10.92 12.87
N PRO A 310 -15.17 -11.67 12.03
CA PRO A 310 -14.21 -12.66 12.50
C PRO A 310 -12.95 -11.97 13.07
N TYR A 311 -12.58 -12.31 14.30
CA TYR A 311 -11.40 -11.78 14.95
C TYR A 311 -10.71 -12.85 15.80
N GLN A 312 -9.45 -13.17 15.50
CA GLN A 312 -8.64 -14.17 16.23
C GLN A 312 -9.37 -15.51 16.47
N GLY A 313 -10.04 -16.01 15.44
CA GLY A 313 -10.79 -17.29 15.51
C GLY A 313 -12.14 -17.21 16.23
N LYS A 314 -12.56 -16.03 16.67
CA LYS A 314 -13.89 -15.79 17.28
C LYS A 314 -14.76 -14.96 16.34
N GLN A 315 -16.06 -15.04 16.54
CA GLN A 315 -17.04 -14.12 15.93
C GLN A 315 -17.39 -13.04 16.94
N ILE A 316 -17.25 -11.78 16.54
CA ILE A 316 -17.63 -10.60 17.34
C ILE A 316 -18.88 -10.01 16.69
N ASP A 317 -19.96 -9.94 17.43
CA ASP A 317 -21.19 -9.27 17.01
C ASP A 317 -21.11 -7.80 17.43
N MET A 318 -21.27 -6.90 16.46
CA MET A 318 -21.25 -5.45 16.61
C MET A 318 -22.67 -4.85 16.58
N GLY A 319 -23.72 -5.71 16.56
CA GLY A 319 -25.14 -5.35 16.50
C GLY A 319 -25.77 -4.91 17.82
#